data_45eac5267060e35ae5923083bf41a45d
#
_entry.id   45eac5267060e35ae5923083bf41a45d
#
_cell.length_a   1.000
_cell.length_b   1.000
_cell.length_c   1.000
_cell.angle_alpha   90.00
_cell.angle_beta   90.00
_cell.angle_gamma   90.00
#
_symmetry.space_group_name_H-M   'P 1'
#
loop_
_entity.id
_entity.type
_entity.pdbx_description
1 polymer ?
#
loop_
_entity_poly.entity_id
_entity_poly.type
_entity_poly.pdbx_seq_one_letter_code
_entity_poly.pdbx_strand_id
1 'polypeptide(L)'
;MPLPFPFDFKNPDYVQVFEWRMERLQRIRKAPETLPALRQFYRTNPAQFIIDWGMTTDPRNLDYGLPVTIPFLLFPRQEEWIDWIMERSRNHENGLTEKSREMGLSWTSVGLASALCLFNREMVIGFGSRKEEYVDSTVDPKALFWKVRKFIATLPAEFRGGWDERKHSRFMSVEFPDTGAVIKGEAGDNIGRGDRTTLYFVDEAAFLQRPLLIDAALSQTTRCRIDLSSVNGMNNPFAQKRHSGKIPVFTFHWRSDPRKDDEWYRKECEKIDNPIIVAQELDLNYQASAEGILIPSEWVQAAVDAHIKLGIQPSGQRLGAMDVADEGRDKNACSLRYGFLLSDVQEWSGKGSDIYDSVVKVFGLCDDFG
;
A
#
# COMPACT_ATOMS: atom_id res chain seq x y z
N MET A 1 -9.44 -21.57 -11.81
CA MET A 1 -10.83 -21.96 -12.15
C MET A 1 -11.73 -21.44 -11.05
N PRO A 2 -12.81 -20.74 -11.36
CA PRO A 2 -13.73 -20.27 -10.33
C PRO A 2 -14.23 -21.47 -9.49
N LEU A 3 -14.79 -21.20 -8.33
CA LEU A 3 -15.49 -22.23 -7.55
C LEU A 3 -16.51 -22.93 -8.45
N PRO A 4 -16.71 -24.25 -8.31
CA PRO A 4 -17.68 -24.98 -9.16
C PRO A 4 -19.13 -24.69 -8.82
N PHE A 5 -19.38 -23.78 -7.88
CA PHE A 5 -20.69 -23.33 -7.42
C PHE A 5 -20.65 -21.80 -7.17
N PRO A 6 -21.81 -21.12 -7.22
CA PRO A 6 -21.90 -19.72 -6.86
C PRO A 6 -21.59 -19.56 -5.36
N PHE A 7 -20.88 -18.47 -5.03
CA PHE A 7 -20.56 -18.14 -3.63
C PHE A 7 -21.05 -16.73 -3.31
N ASP A 8 -21.88 -16.61 -2.28
CA ASP A 8 -22.36 -15.33 -1.78
C ASP A 8 -21.45 -14.82 -0.64
N PHE A 9 -20.70 -13.77 -0.91
CA PHE A 9 -19.79 -13.17 0.08
C PHE A 9 -20.53 -12.47 1.24
N LYS A 10 -21.81 -12.11 1.07
CA LYS A 10 -22.64 -11.53 2.15
C LYS A 10 -23.19 -12.59 3.09
N ASN A 11 -23.53 -13.76 2.54
CA ASN A 11 -24.08 -14.90 3.28
C ASN A 11 -23.26 -16.16 2.99
N PRO A 12 -22.02 -16.24 3.49
CA PRO A 12 -21.06 -17.24 3.05
C PRO A 12 -21.39 -18.65 3.58
N ASP A 13 -21.53 -19.63 2.70
CA ASP A 13 -21.56 -21.05 3.05
C ASP A 13 -20.15 -21.64 2.98
N TYR A 14 -19.41 -21.50 4.07
CA TYR A 14 -18.08 -22.08 4.16
C TYR A 14 -18.09 -23.60 4.33
N VAL A 15 -19.20 -24.23 4.73
CA VAL A 15 -19.31 -25.69 4.85
C VAL A 15 -19.17 -26.31 3.47
N GLN A 16 -19.90 -25.80 2.47
CA GLN A 16 -19.79 -26.25 1.08
C GLN A 16 -18.37 -26.09 0.52
N VAL A 17 -17.68 -25.00 0.88
CA VAL A 17 -16.28 -24.77 0.48
C VAL A 17 -15.35 -25.81 1.10
N PHE A 18 -15.51 -26.12 2.40
CA PHE A 18 -14.70 -27.14 3.08
C PHE A 18 -14.94 -28.53 2.49
N GLU A 19 -16.18 -28.91 2.22
CA GLU A 19 -16.52 -30.18 1.59
C GLU A 19 -15.84 -30.33 0.23
N TRP A 20 -15.97 -29.31 -0.63
CA TRP A 20 -15.31 -29.28 -1.92
C TRP A 20 -13.79 -29.39 -1.83
N ARG A 21 -13.14 -28.63 -0.90
CA ARG A 21 -11.70 -28.72 -0.66
C ARG A 21 -11.28 -30.10 -0.16
N MET A 22 -12.06 -30.70 0.74
CA MET A 22 -11.80 -32.04 1.25
C MET A 22 -11.87 -33.10 0.14
N GLU A 23 -12.89 -33.08 -0.70
CA GLU A 23 -12.99 -34.01 -1.83
C GLU A 23 -11.81 -33.88 -2.80
N ARG A 24 -11.38 -32.65 -3.11
CA ARG A 24 -10.20 -32.42 -3.92
C ARG A 24 -8.93 -32.97 -3.26
N LEU A 25 -8.74 -32.70 -1.98
CA LEU A 25 -7.58 -33.19 -1.25
C LEU A 25 -7.55 -34.72 -1.18
N GLN A 26 -8.69 -35.37 -1.00
CA GLN A 26 -8.79 -36.82 -1.06
C GLN A 26 -8.41 -37.39 -2.45
N ARG A 27 -8.86 -36.72 -3.52
CA ARG A 27 -8.46 -37.11 -4.90
C ARG A 27 -6.94 -36.99 -5.11
N ILE A 28 -6.34 -35.91 -4.65
CA ILE A 28 -4.89 -35.70 -4.73
C ILE A 28 -4.15 -36.77 -3.93
N ARG A 29 -4.62 -37.12 -2.74
CA ARG A 29 -4.01 -38.18 -1.89
C ARG A 29 -4.13 -39.57 -2.50
N LYS A 30 -5.19 -39.83 -3.27
CA LYS A 30 -5.35 -41.12 -4.02
C LYS A 30 -4.50 -41.16 -5.30
N ALA A 31 -4.10 -40.01 -5.85
CA ALA A 31 -3.31 -39.92 -7.06
C ALA A 31 -2.13 -38.90 -6.85
N PRO A 32 -1.16 -39.21 -5.99
CA PRO A 32 -0.08 -38.28 -5.62
C PRO A 32 0.82 -37.90 -6.80
N GLU A 33 0.85 -38.68 -7.87
CA GLU A 33 1.53 -38.40 -9.12
C GLU A 33 0.99 -37.12 -9.82
N THR A 34 -0.17 -36.62 -9.44
CA THR A 34 -0.75 -35.38 -9.95
C THR A 34 -0.15 -34.11 -9.31
N LEU A 35 0.49 -34.23 -8.14
CA LEU A 35 1.05 -33.10 -7.39
C LEU A 35 2.05 -32.25 -8.20
N PRO A 36 3.00 -32.81 -8.97
CA PRO A 36 3.92 -31.99 -9.76
C PRO A 36 3.20 -31.10 -10.79
N ALA A 37 2.18 -31.63 -11.46
CA ALA A 37 1.37 -30.89 -12.42
C ALA A 37 0.55 -29.78 -11.73
N LEU A 38 -0.04 -30.05 -10.56
CA LEU A 38 -0.75 -29.06 -9.77
C LEU A 38 0.18 -27.94 -9.26
N ARG A 39 1.37 -28.29 -8.78
CA ARG A 39 2.38 -27.29 -8.38
C ARG A 39 2.79 -26.40 -9.56
N GLN A 40 2.97 -26.99 -10.74
CA GLN A 40 3.27 -26.22 -11.96
C GLN A 40 2.11 -25.31 -12.35
N PHE A 41 0.87 -25.76 -12.21
CA PHE A 41 -0.33 -24.93 -12.44
C PHE A 41 -0.38 -23.74 -11.47
N TYR A 42 -0.21 -23.98 -10.16
CA TYR A 42 -0.24 -22.91 -9.15
C TYR A 42 0.93 -21.92 -9.24
N ARG A 43 2.04 -22.32 -9.82
CA ARG A 43 3.18 -21.45 -10.09
C ARG A 43 2.80 -20.24 -10.93
N THR A 44 1.89 -20.42 -11.89
CA THR A 44 1.42 -19.37 -12.79
C THR A 44 0.03 -18.85 -12.43
N ASN A 45 -0.65 -19.50 -11.49
CA ASN A 45 -2.00 -19.18 -11.07
C ASN A 45 -2.09 -19.04 -9.52
N PRO A 46 -1.37 -18.07 -8.92
CA PRO A 46 -1.31 -17.94 -7.46
C PRO A 46 -2.66 -17.56 -6.85
N ALA A 47 -3.51 -16.79 -7.54
CA ALA A 47 -4.87 -16.49 -7.09
C ALA A 47 -5.69 -17.77 -6.91
N GLN A 48 -5.61 -18.69 -7.87
CA GLN A 48 -6.31 -19.98 -7.78
C GLN A 48 -5.79 -20.82 -6.62
N PHE A 49 -4.48 -20.78 -6.32
CA PHE A 49 -3.93 -21.46 -5.14
C PHE A 49 -4.53 -20.94 -3.84
N ILE A 50 -4.65 -19.62 -3.72
CA ILE A 50 -5.25 -18.98 -2.54
C ILE A 50 -6.71 -19.42 -2.40
N ILE A 51 -7.49 -19.39 -3.48
CA ILE A 51 -8.90 -19.82 -3.48
C ILE A 51 -9.03 -21.31 -3.11
N ASP A 52 -8.18 -22.15 -3.66
CA ASP A 52 -8.24 -23.60 -3.45
C ASP A 52 -7.84 -24.01 -2.03
N TRP A 53 -6.83 -23.36 -1.42
CA TRP A 53 -6.21 -23.86 -0.19
C TRP A 53 -5.97 -22.81 0.88
N GLY A 54 -5.98 -21.53 0.53
CA GLY A 54 -5.71 -20.44 1.47
C GLY A 54 -6.75 -20.35 2.58
N MET A 55 -6.29 -19.95 3.76
CA MET A 55 -7.13 -19.61 4.91
C MET A 55 -6.82 -18.19 5.35
N THR A 56 -7.80 -17.50 5.88
CA THR A 56 -7.65 -16.19 6.52
C THR A 56 -8.20 -16.22 7.92
N THR A 57 -7.73 -15.32 8.77
CA THR A 57 -8.11 -15.27 10.19
C THR A 57 -8.52 -13.84 10.55
N ASP A 58 -9.74 -13.70 11.06
CA ASP A 58 -10.24 -12.44 11.63
C ASP A 58 -11.06 -12.77 12.90
N PRO A 59 -10.62 -12.29 14.08
CA PRO A 59 -11.39 -12.50 15.32
C PRO A 59 -12.82 -11.95 15.27
N ARG A 60 -13.07 -10.92 14.46
CA ARG A 60 -14.40 -10.30 14.29
C ARG A 60 -15.41 -11.22 13.60
N ASN A 61 -14.97 -12.29 12.98
CA ASN A 61 -15.88 -13.29 12.39
C ASN A 61 -16.82 -13.89 13.44
N LEU A 62 -16.42 -13.93 14.71
CA LEU A 62 -17.26 -14.40 15.82
C LEU A 62 -18.52 -13.54 15.98
N ASP A 63 -18.45 -12.23 15.71
CA ASP A 63 -19.59 -11.31 15.78
C ASP A 63 -20.68 -11.66 14.74
N TYR A 64 -20.28 -12.38 13.69
CA TYR A 64 -21.18 -12.86 12.61
C TYR A 64 -21.49 -14.37 12.73
N GLY A 65 -21.17 -15.01 13.86
CA GLY A 65 -21.37 -16.45 14.07
C GLY A 65 -20.48 -17.35 13.20
N LEU A 66 -19.39 -16.80 12.66
CA LEU A 66 -18.45 -17.52 11.80
C LEU A 66 -17.20 -17.95 12.60
N PRO A 67 -16.50 -19.02 12.19
CA PRO A 67 -15.21 -19.37 12.76
C PRO A 67 -14.18 -18.25 12.56
N VAL A 68 -13.26 -18.07 13.52
CA VAL A 68 -12.18 -17.07 13.42
C VAL A 68 -11.29 -17.30 12.19
N THR A 69 -11.07 -18.56 11.81
CA THR A 69 -10.29 -18.94 10.62
C THR A 69 -11.25 -19.55 9.58
N ILE A 70 -11.31 -18.93 8.41
CA ILE A 70 -12.22 -19.28 7.32
C ILE A 70 -11.45 -19.49 6.00
N PRO A 71 -12.01 -20.19 5.00
CA PRO A 71 -11.47 -20.24 3.67
C PRO A 71 -11.21 -18.83 3.10
N PHE A 72 -10.02 -18.63 2.57
CA PHE A 72 -9.68 -17.38 1.91
C PHE A 72 -10.16 -17.40 0.46
N LEU A 73 -11.37 -16.97 0.25
CA LEU A 73 -11.94 -16.79 -1.08
C LEU A 73 -11.70 -15.36 -1.52
N LEU A 74 -11.05 -15.22 -2.66
CA LEU A 74 -10.81 -13.92 -3.27
C LEU A 74 -12.08 -13.46 -3.98
N PHE A 75 -12.49 -12.21 -3.77
CA PHE A 75 -13.51 -11.60 -4.61
C PHE A 75 -12.88 -10.99 -5.88
N PRO A 76 -13.68 -10.75 -6.95
CA PRO A 76 -13.13 -10.45 -8.29
C PRO A 76 -12.05 -9.36 -8.30
N ARG A 77 -12.24 -8.28 -7.55
CA ARG A 77 -11.24 -7.19 -7.51
C ARG A 77 -9.92 -7.60 -6.88
N GLN A 78 -9.91 -8.57 -5.94
CA GLN A 78 -8.66 -9.11 -5.38
C GLN A 78 -7.94 -10.02 -6.38
N GLU A 79 -8.69 -10.79 -7.18
CA GLU A 79 -8.11 -11.59 -8.27
C GLU A 79 -7.48 -10.68 -9.34
N GLU A 80 -8.20 -9.65 -9.79
CA GLU A 80 -7.67 -8.64 -10.71
C GLU A 80 -6.40 -7.96 -10.18
N TRP A 81 -6.35 -7.69 -8.88
CA TRP A 81 -5.17 -7.10 -8.25
C TRP A 81 -3.96 -8.03 -8.25
N ILE A 82 -4.17 -9.32 -7.99
CA ILE A 82 -3.10 -10.34 -8.10
C ILE A 82 -2.57 -10.40 -9.53
N ASP A 83 -3.45 -10.47 -10.52
CA ASP A 83 -3.07 -10.50 -11.93
C ASP A 83 -2.29 -9.24 -12.33
N TRP A 84 -2.73 -8.08 -11.87
CA TRP A 84 -2.05 -6.80 -12.09
C TRP A 84 -0.64 -6.79 -11.47
N ILE A 85 -0.45 -7.32 -10.24
CA ILE A 85 0.88 -7.44 -9.62
C ILE A 85 1.76 -8.42 -10.40
N MET A 86 1.20 -9.56 -10.81
CA MET A 86 1.92 -10.54 -11.60
C MET A 86 2.41 -9.97 -12.93
N GLU A 87 1.63 -9.09 -13.54
CA GLU A 87 2.04 -8.36 -14.74
C GLU A 87 3.18 -7.37 -14.44
N ARG A 88 3.05 -6.54 -13.38
CA ARG A 88 4.12 -5.61 -12.96
C ARG A 88 5.41 -6.36 -12.65
N SER A 89 5.31 -7.45 -11.91
CA SER A 89 6.48 -8.27 -11.56
C SER A 89 7.18 -8.87 -12.79
N ARG A 90 6.42 -9.33 -13.77
CA ARG A 90 6.99 -9.84 -15.03
C ARG A 90 7.67 -8.77 -15.86
N ASN A 91 7.10 -7.58 -15.88
CA ASN A 91 7.62 -6.45 -16.65
C ASN A 91 8.73 -5.68 -15.91
N HIS A 92 9.02 -6.03 -14.64
CA HIS A 92 9.93 -5.28 -13.76
C HIS A 92 9.50 -3.82 -13.56
N GLU A 93 8.20 -3.60 -13.43
CA GLU A 93 7.58 -2.29 -13.24
C GLU A 93 7.11 -2.11 -11.80
N ASN A 94 7.28 -0.90 -11.28
CA ASN A 94 6.69 -0.53 -10.00
C ASN A 94 5.19 -0.27 -10.16
N GLY A 95 4.45 -0.42 -9.07
CA GLY A 95 3.02 -0.11 -9.01
C GLY A 95 2.63 0.55 -7.71
N LEU A 96 1.50 1.26 -7.73
CA LEU A 96 0.92 1.89 -6.56
C LEU A 96 -0.53 1.41 -6.41
N THR A 97 -0.90 0.99 -5.21
CA THR A 97 -2.27 0.60 -4.87
C THR A 97 -2.82 1.56 -3.81
N GLU A 98 -3.75 2.39 -4.23
CA GLU A 98 -4.58 3.16 -3.30
C GLU A 98 -5.80 2.32 -2.89
N LYS A 99 -6.10 2.27 -1.61
CA LYS A 99 -7.14 1.39 -1.10
C LYS A 99 -8.01 2.04 -0.02
N SER A 100 -9.31 1.75 -0.04
CA SER A 100 -10.15 1.94 1.13
C SER A 100 -9.74 0.97 2.25
N ARG A 101 -10.08 1.29 3.48
CA ARG A 101 -9.79 0.45 4.64
C ARG A 101 -10.53 -0.88 4.55
N GLU A 102 -9.92 -1.92 5.12
CA GLU A 102 -10.50 -3.27 5.25
C GLU A 102 -10.85 -3.96 3.92
N MET A 103 -10.02 -3.74 2.90
CA MET A 103 -10.13 -4.43 1.61
C MET A 103 -9.40 -5.79 1.57
N GLY A 104 -8.84 -6.24 2.70
CA GLY A 104 -8.17 -7.54 2.83
C GLY A 104 -6.78 -7.61 2.17
N LEU A 105 -6.21 -6.47 1.70
CA LEU A 105 -4.99 -6.49 0.90
C LEU A 105 -3.75 -7.00 1.65
N SER A 106 -3.63 -6.80 2.97
CA SER A 106 -2.54 -7.39 3.74
C SER A 106 -2.57 -8.93 3.73
N TRP A 107 -3.77 -9.55 3.76
CA TRP A 107 -3.92 -10.99 3.60
C TRP A 107 -3.68 -11.44 2.15
N THR A 108 -4.15 -10.65 1.17
CA THR A 108 -3.97 -10.97 -0.26
C THR A 108 -2.50 -10.89 -0.66
N SER A 109 -1.75 -9.86 -0.19
CA SER A 109 -0.31 -9.75 -0.44
C SER A 109 0.49 -10.89 0.21
N VAL A 110 0.13 -11.25 1.44
CA VAL A 110 0.74 -12.39 2.15
C VAL A 110 0.43 -13.72 1.45
N GLY A 111 -0.81 -13.94 1.04
CA GLY A 111 -1.21 -15.13 0.29
C GLY A 111 -0.48 -15.25 -1.04
N LEU A 112 -0.39 -14.13 -1.79
CA LEU A 112 0.36 -14.07 -3.05
C LEU A 112 1.86 -14.35 -2.83
N ALA A 113 2.50 -13.66 -1.88
CA ALA A 113 3.91 -13.86 -1.58
C ALA A 113 4.21 -15.31 -1.17
N SER A 114 3.36 -15.89 -0.30
CA SER A 114 3.51 -17.28 0.13
C SER A 114 3.35 -18.26 -1.04
N ALA A 115 2.34 -18.07 -1.90
CA ALA A 115 2.14 -18.89 -3.09
C ALA A 115 3.33 -18.80 -4.05
N LEU A 116 3.83 -17.60 -4.30
CA LEU A 116 5.00 -17.39 -5.16
C LEU A 116 6.25 -18.10 -4.59
N CYS A 117 6.52 -17.98 -3.29
CA CYS A 117 7.66 -18.63 -2.65
C CYS A 117 7.54 -20.14 -2.56
N LEU A 118 6.31 -20.70 -2.43
CA LEU A 118 6.07 -22.14 -2.41
C LEU A 118 6.33 -22.81 -3.76
N PHE A 119 6.19 -22.09 -4.87
CA PHE A 119 6.24 -22.68 -6.22
C PHE A 119 7.34 -22.14 -7.13
N ASN A 120 8.05 -21.06 -6.75
CA ASN A 120 9.16 -20.49 -7.52
C ASN A 120 10.48 -20.60 -6.75
N ARG A 121 11.51 -21.12 -7.42
CA ARG A 121 12.82 -21.31 -6.81
C ARG A 121 13.54 -19.98 -6.57
N GLU A 122 14.24 -19.89 -5.42
CA GLU A 122 15.15 -18.81 -5.08
C GLU A 122 14.52 -17.40 -5.13
N MET A 123 13.19 -17.32 -5.03
CA MET A 123 12.49 -16.06 -5.05
C MET A 123 12.67 -15.33 -3.71
N VAL A 124 12.96 -14.04 -3.76
CA VAL A 124 13.05 -13.21 -2.56
C VAL A 124 11.98 -12.14 -2.63
N ILE A 125 11.05 -12.16 -1.65
CA ILE A 125 9.97 -11.17 -1.56
C ILE A 125 10.15 -10.36 -0.28
N GLY A 126 10.11 -9.02 -0.42
CA GLY A 126 10.21 -8.10 0.70
C GLY A 126 8.85 -7.59 1.17
N PHE A 127 8.71 -7.40 2.47
CA PHE A 127 7.62 -6.63 3.10
C PHE A 127 8.19 -5.52 3.95
N GLY A 128 7.72 -4.30 3.73
CA GLY A 128 8.06 -3.15 4.54
C GLY A 128 6.84 -2.43 5.10
N SER A 129 6.96 -1.88 6.31
CA SER A 129 5.95 -0.99 6.88
C SER A 129 6.61 0.03 7.82
N ARG A 130 5.87 1.07 8.20
CA ARG A 130 6.37 2.19 9.01
C ARG A 130 6.93 1.80 10.38
N LYS A 131 6.46 0.68 10.96
CA LYS A 131 6.86 0.21 12.28
C LYS A 131 7.13 -1.30 12.27
N GLU A 132 8.09 -1.72 13.09
CA GLU A 132 8.50 -3.11 13.26
C GLU A 132 7.34 -4.01 13.68
N GLU A 133 6.53 -3.57 14.64
CA GLU A 133 5.35 -4.28 15.14
C GLU A 133 4.29 -4.58 14.07
N TYR A 134 4.24 -3.81 12.98
CA TYR A 134 3.34 -4.06 11.86
C TYR A 134 3.92 -5.06 10.86
N VAL A 135 5.25 -5.15 10.79
CA VAL A 135 5.93 -6.12 9.94
C VAL A 135 5.95 -7.47 10.62
N ASP A 136 6.49 -7.58 11.83
CA ASP A 136 6.58 -8.86 12.53
C ASP A 136 6.22 -8.77 14.01
N SER A 137 5.38 -9.71 14.41
CA SER A 137 5.03 -10.02 15.79
C SER A 137 4.65 -11.49 15.87
N THR A 138 5.04 -12.16 16.95
CA THR A 138 4.66 -13.55 17.19
C THR A 138 3.24 -13.70 17.71
N VAL A 139 2.67 -12.64 18.28
CA VAL A 139 1.38 -12.66 18.99
C VAL A 139 0.32 -11.77 18.36
N ASP A 140 0.69 -10.71 17.63
CA ASP A 140 -0.26 -9.76 17.05
C ASP A 140 -0.72 -10.20 15.65
N PRO A 141 -2.01 -10.54 15.46
CA PRO A 141 -2.56 -10.90 14.15
C PRO A 141 -2.51 -9.77 13.10
N LYS A 142 -2.26 -8.52 13.52
CA LYS A 142 -2.11 -7.39 12.61
C LYS A 142 -0.81 -7.47 11.82
N ALA A 143 0.26 -8.04 12.39
CA ALA A 143 1.56 -8.13 11.76
C ALA A 143 1.55 -8.99 10.49
N LEU A 144 2.30 -8.55 9.47
CA LEU A 144 2.38 -9.23 8.18
C LEU A 144 2.98 -10.62 8.33
N PHE A 145 4.06 -10.78 9.09
CA PHE A 145 4.73 -12.06 9.29
C PHE A 145 3.92 -13.05 10.15
N TRP A 146 3.11 -12.55 11.09
CA TRP A 146 2.13 -13.40 11.75
C TRP A 146 1.17 -14.03 10.73
N LYS A 147 0.69 -13.23 9.77
CA LYS A 147 -0.20 -13.71 8.70
C LYS A 147 0.53 -14.70 7.77
N VAL A 148 1.81 -14.45 7.43
CA VAL A 148 2.61 -15.37 6.60
C VAL A 148 2.70 -16.74 7.29
N ARG A 149 3.11 -16.78 8.55
CA ARG A 149 3.19 -18.03 9.34
C ARG A 149 1.83 -18.72 9.42
N LYS A 150 0.78 -17.98 9.73
CA LYS A 150 -0.57 -18.52 9.84
C LYS A 150 -1.09 -19.05 8.50
N PHE A 151 -0.85 -18.36 7.41
CA PHE A 151 -1.24 -18.78 6.06
C PHE A 151 -0.59 -20.14 5.73
N ILE A 152 0.74 -20.26 5.86
CA ILE A 152 1.45 -21.48 5.54
C ILE A 152 1.06 -22.62 6.48
N ALA A 153 0.94 -22.37 7.79
CA ALA A 153 0.58 -23.37 8.78
C ALA A 153 -0.80 -24.00 8.54
N THR A 154 -1.73 -23.25 7.94
CA THR A 154 -3.09 -23.73 7.63
C THR A 154 -3.22 -24.45 6.29
N LEU A 155 -2.20 -24.42 5.43
CA LEU A 155 -2.22 -25.17 4.17
C LEU A 155 -2.21 -26.68 4.39
N PRO A 156 -2.76 -27.48 3.46
CA PRO A 156 -2.57 -28.92 3.43
C PRO A 156 -1.08 -29.29 3.36
N ALA A 157 -0.68 -30.39 3.99
CA ALA A 157 0.72 -30.83 4.05
C ALA A 157 1.36 -30.99 2.65
N GLU A 158 0.55 -31.39 1.66
CA GLU A 158 0.94 -31.60 0.26
C GLU A 158 1.45 -30.31 -0.40
N PHE A 159 1.05 -29.14 0.13
CA PHE A 159 1.39 -27.83 -0.45
C PHE A 159 2.28 -26.98 0.45
N ARG A 160 2.66 -27.44 1.65
CA ARG A 160 3.54 -26.67 2.56
C ARG A 160 5.01 -26.65 2.15
N GLY A 161 5.44 -27.48 1.18
CA GLY A 161 6.83 -27.53 0.76
C GLY A 161 7.81 -27.90 1.86
N GLY A 162 7.45 -28.81 2.76
CA GLY A 162 8.29 -29.22 3.90
C GLY A 162 8.47 -28.15 4.99
N TRP A 163 7.73 -27.06 4.94
CA TRP A 163 7.87 -25.96 5.90
C TRP A 163 7.48 -26.38 7.34
N ASP A 164 8.33 -26.03 8.27
CA ASP A 164 8.18 -26.16 9.71
C ASP A 164 8.46 -24.81 10.36
N GLU A 165 7.52 -24.30 11.16
CA GLU A 165 7.62 -22.96 11.73
C GLU A 165 8.86 -22.77 12.60
N ARG A 166 9.23 -23.77 13.40
CA ARG A 166 10.36 -23.68 14.33
C ARG A 166 11.72 -23.66 13.61
N LYS A 167 11.80 -24.24 12.41
CA LYS A 167 13.04 -24.36 11.64
C LYS A 167 13.19 -23.25 10.61
N HIS A 168 12.08 -22.86 9.97
CA HIS A 168 12.09 -22.04 8.77
C HIS A 168 11.49 -20.64 8.99
N SER A 169 11.06 -20.32 10.23
CA SER A 169 10.60 -18.98 10.58
C SER A 169 11.50 -18.35 11.64
N ARG A 170 12.01 -17.17 11.34
CA ARG A 170 12.78 -16.30 12.24
C ARG A 170 12.12 -14.94 12.26
N PHE A 171 12.56 -14.09 13.16
CA PHE A 171 12.11 -12.70 13.19
C PHE A 171 12.41 -12.04 11.83
N MET A 172 11.37 -11.45 11.23
CA MET A 172 11.40 -10.81 9.90
C MET A 172 11.94 -11.69 8.76
N SER A 173 11.87 -13.02 8.88
CA SER A 173 12.31 -13.93 7.82
C SER A 173 11.54 -15.24 7.86
N VAL A 174 11.05 -15.68 6.70
CA VAL A 174 10.44 -17.00 6.48
C VAL A 174 11.07 -17.66 5.27
N GLU A 175 11.67 -18.82 5.47
CA GLU A 175 12.36 -19.63 4.46
C GLU A 175 11.45 -20.74 3.94
N PHE A 176 11.51 -21.04 2.65
CA PHE A 176 10.74 -22.10 1.99
C PHE A 176 11.70 -23.22 1.55
N PRO A 177 11.81 -24.34 2.30
CA PRO A 177 12.90 -25.29 2.11
C PRO A 177 12.88 -26.01 0.76
N ASP A 178 11.70 -26.31 0.18
CA ASP A 178 11.59 -26.98 -1.13
C ASP A 178 12.08 -26.12 -2.29
N THR A 179 12.01 -24.79 -2.17
CA THR A 179 12.30 -23.86 -3.26
C THR A 179 13.55 -23.02 -3.01
N GLY A 180 14.01 -22.92 -1.76
CA GLY A 180 15.04 -21.97 -1.36
C GLY A 180 14.58 -20.51 -1.39
N ALA A 181 13.29 -20.26 -1.59
CA ALA A 181 12.72 -18.92 -1.58
C ALA A 181 12.63 -18.35 -0.16
N VAL A 182 12.58 -17.04 -0.04
CA VAL A 182 12.53 -16.35 1.27
C VAL A 182 11.58 -15.16 1.21
N ILE A 183 10.78 -14.99 2.27
CA ILE A 183 10.07 -13.73 2.55
C ILE A 183 10.86 -13.00 3.63
N LYS A 184 11.21 -11.72 3.39
CA LYS A 184 11.95 -10.87 4.30
C LYS A 184 11.16 -9.64 4.71
N GLY A 185 11.32 -9.20 5.96
CA GLY A 185 10.68 -8.03 6.54
C GLY A 185 11.67 -6.93 6.85
N GLU A 186 11.25 -5.69 6.67
CA GLU A 186 12.00 -4.49 7.04
C GLU A 186 11.04 -3.43 7.57
N ALA A 187 11.51 -2.52 8.42
CA ALA A 187 10.66 -1.51 9.03
C ALA A 187 11.32 -0.13 9.03
N GLY A 188 10.48 0.90 8.93
CA GLY A 188 10.91 2.29 9.03
C GLY A 188 12.02 2.63 8.03
N ASP A 189 13.08 3.27 8.50
CA ASP A 189 14.21 3.71 7.66
C ASP A 189 15.07 2.57 7.09
N ASN A 190 14.89 1.34 7.58
CA ASN A 190 15.63 0.17 7.11
C ASN A 190 15.01 -0.46 5.85
N ILE A 191 13.82 -0.02 5.44
CA ILE A 191 13.16 -0.51 4.22
C ILE A 191 14.07 -0.31 3.00
N GLY A 192 14.33 -1.40 2.27
CA GLY A 192 15.16 -1.42 1.07
C GLY A 192 16.66 -1.44 1.33
N ARG A 193 17.11 -1.60 2.58
CA ARG A 193 18.55 -1.64 2.93
C ARG A 193 19.11 -3.05 3.14
N GLY A 194 18.25 -4.04 3.08
CA GLY A 194 18.65 -5.44 3.18
C GLY A 194 19.04 -6.06 1.84
N ASP A 195 18.55 -7.25 1.59
CA ASP A 195 18.86 -8.01 0.39
C ASP A 195 18.13 -7.52 -0.86
N ARG A 196 18.62 -7.93 -2.01
CA ARG A 196 17.93 -7.72 -3.29
C ARG A 196 16.68 -8.59 -3.36
N THR A 197 15.57 -7.99 -3.77
CA THR A 197 14.28 -8.65 -3.86
C THR A 197 13.75 -8.70 -5.30
N THR A 198 12.97 -9.73 -5.60
CA THR A 198 12.26 -9.85 -6.88
C THR A 198 11.00 -8.98 -6.88
N LEU A 199 10.30 -8.97 -5.75
CA LEU A 199 9.08 -8.21 -5.51
C LEU A 199 9.12 -7.64 -4.09
N TYR A 200 8.68 -6.41 -3.92
CA TYR A 200 8.65 -5.75 -2.61
C TYR A 200 7.31 -5.05 -2.38
N PHE A 201 6.67 -5.36 -1.27
CA PHE A 201 5.45 -4.70 -0.82
C PHE A 201 5.77 -3.68 0.27
N VAL A 202 5.36 -2.42 0.07
CA VAL A 202 5.45 -1.38 1.10
C VAL A 202 4.04 -1.08 1.59
N ASP A 203 3.70 -1.60 2.78
CA ASP A 203 2.39 -1.37 3.40
C ASP A 203 2.38 -0.04 4.16
N GLU A 204 1.25 0.65 4.14
CA GLU A 204 1.06 1.99 4.69
C GLU A 204 2.03 3.04 4.11
N ALA A 205 2.32 2.97 2.81
CA ALA A 205 3.33 3.79 2.14
C ALA A 205 3.08 5.32 2.25
N ALA A 206 1.84 5.78 2.35
CA ALA A 206 1.50 7.20 2.53
C ALA A 206 1.83 7.72 3.94
N PHE A 207 2.11 6.83 4.91
CA PHE A 207 2.38 7.17 6.31
C PHE A 207 3.83 6.96 6.73
N LEU A 208 4.73 6.73 5.78
CA LEU A 208 6.16 6.60 6.04
C LEU A 208 6.75 7.94 6.49
N GLN A 209 7.65 7.93 7.48
CA GLN A 209 8.27 9.14 8.02
C GLN A 209 9.31 9.74 7.07
N ARG A 210 10.10 8.88 6.41
CA ARG A 210 11.18 9.28 5.49
C ARG A 210 11.05 8.61 4.12
N PRO A 211 9.96 8.86 3.40
CA PRO A 211 9.64 8.14 2.17
C PRO A 211 10.68 8.31 1.05
N LEU A 212 11.32 9.47 0.93
CA LEU A 212 12.36 9.70 -0.09
C LEU A 212 13.62 8.87 0.15
N LEU A 213 13.99 8.63 1.40
CA LEU A 213 15.10 7.75 1.77
C LEU A 213 14.82 6.31 1.35
N ILE A 214 13.60 5.85 1.60
CA ILE A 214 13.11 4.51 1.25
C ILE A 214 13.02 4.37 -0.27
N ASP A 215 12.56 5.40 -0.98
CA ASP A 215 12.49 5.42 -2.43
C ASP A 215 13.88 5.23 -3.06
N ALA A 216 14.89 5.93 -2.55
CA ALA A 216 16.26 5.78 -3.00
C ALA A 216 16.81 4.37 -2.74
N ALA A 217 16.56 3.78 -1.57
CA ALA A 217 17.01 2.44 -1.22
C ALA A 217 16.35 1.36 -2.11
N LEU A 218 15.02 1.36 -2.20
CA LEU A 218 14.28 0.36 -2.97
C LEU A 218 14.55 0.44 -4.48
N SER A 219 14.87 1.61 -5.03
CA SER A 219 15.23 1.75 -6.45
C SER A 219 16.46 0.92 -6.84
N GLN A 220 17.33 0.59 -5.87
CA GLN A 220 18.56 -0.17 -6.09
C GLN A 220 18.43 -1.65 -5.73
N THR A 221 17.43 -2.01 -4.91
CA THR A 221 17.34 -3.33 -4.28
C THR A 221 16.18 -4.17 -4.80
N THR A 222 15.17 -3.59 -5.41
CA THR A 222 14.05 -4.37 -5.95
C THR A 222 13.77 -4.10 -7.43
N ARG A 223 13.31 -5.14 -8.13
CA ARG A 223 12.90 -5.05 -9.53
C ARG A 223 11.45 -4.62 -9.72
N CYS A 224 10.62 -4.88 -8.72
CA CYS A 224 9.20 -4.55 -8.72
C CYS A 224 8.79 -4.17 -7.30
N ARG A 225 8.42 -2.92 -7.11
CA ARG A 225 7.92 -2.38 -5.85
C ARG A 225 6.43 -2.09 -5.99
N ILE A 226 5.65 -2.53 -5.02
CA ILE A 226 4.22 -2.24 -4.90
C ILE A 226 3.99 -1.44 -3.61
N ASP A 227 3.69 -0.17 -3.77
CA ASP A 227 3.28 0.69 -2.66
C ASP A 227 1.78 0.51 -2.39
N LEU A 228 1.40 0.20 -1.15
CA LEU A 228 0.01 0.03 -0.72
C LEU A 228 -0.32 1.01 0.39
N SER A 229 -1.42 1.75 0.27
CA SER A 229 -1.86 2.62 1.35
C SER A 229 -3.32 3.05 1.20
N SER A 230 -3.98 3.40 2.31
CA SER A 230 -5.04 4.41 2.28
C SER A 230 -4.42 5.78 2.01
N VAL A 231 -5.24 6.76 1.67
CA VAL A 231 -4.74 8.10 1.33
C VAL A 231 -4.39 8.89 2.59
N ASN A 232 -3.45 9.83 2.47
CA ASN A 232 -3.01 10.70 3.58
C ASN A 232 -2.74 12.12 3.06
N GLY A 233 -3.76 12.76 2.49
CA GLY A 233 -3.64 14.08 1.87
C GLY A 233 -2.76 14.10 0.62
N MET A 234 -2.54 15.30 0.09
CA MET A 234 -1.75 15.53 -1.14
C MET A 234 -0.25 15.70 -0.88
N ASN A 235 0.16 16.06 0.35
CA ASN A 235 1.51 16.53 0.66
C ASN A 235 2.47 15.40 1.07
N ASN A 236 2.46 14.28 0.34
CA ASN A 236 3.39 13.18 0.57
C ASN A 236 3.80 12.52 -0.75
N PRO A 237 4.95 11.82 -0.80
CA PRO A 237 5.44 11.17 -2.02
C PRO A 237 4.50 10.10 -2.59
N PHE A 238 3.68 9.43 -1.78
CA PHE A 238 2.69 8.47 -2.28
C PHE A 238 1.65 9.18 -3.16
N ALA A 239 1.09 10.30 -2.68
CA ALA A 239 0.15 11.11 -3.43
C ALA A 239 0.79 11.72 -4.69
N GLN A 240 2.04 12.20 -4.59
CA GLN A 240 2.80 12.71 -5.73
C GLN A 240 3.00 11.64 -6.82
N LYS A 241 3.39 10.42 -6.44
CA LYS A 241 3.51 9.28 -7.36
C LYS A 241 2.17 8.96 -8.02
N ARG A 242 1.10 8.89 -7.22
CA ARG A 242 -0.26 8.61 -7.71
C ARG A 242 -0.70 9.60 -8.78
N HIS A 243 -0.44 10.90 -8.59
CA HIS A 243 -0.88 11.96 -9.50
C HIS A 243 0.12 12.27 -10.62
N SER A 244 1.32 11.69 -10.58
CA SER A 244 2.37 11.95 -11.59
C SER A 244 2.06 11.39 -12.98
N GLY A 245 1.18 10.39 -13.07
CA GLY A 245 0.93 9.63 -14.30
C GLY A 245 2.09 8.73 -14.74
N LYS A 246 3.18 8.63 -13.95
CA LYS A 246 4.40 7.89 -14.28
C LYS A 246 4.41 6.44 -13.78
N ILE A 247 3.56 6.12 -12.82
CA ILE A 247 3.49 4.79 -12.19
C ILE A 247 2.08 4.26 -12.38
N PRO A 248 1.91 3.00 -12.81
CA PRO A 248 0.61 2.34 -12.86
C PRO A 248 -0.06 2.34 -11.49
N VAL A 249 -1.33 2.72 -11.47
CA VAL A 249 -2.13 2.82 -10.24
C VAL A 249 -3.27 1.82 -10.26
N PHE A 250 -3.42 1.06 -9.18
CA PHE A 250 -4.58 0.21 -8.94
C PHE A 250 -5.43 0.81 -7.81
N THR A 251 -6.67 1.17 -8.14
CA THR A 251 -7.61 1.72 -7.16
C THR A 251 -8.49 0.62 -6.58
N PHE A 252 -8.45 0.49 -5.26
CA PHE A 252 -9.20 -0.51 -4.52
C PHE A 252 -10.25 0.16 -3.61
N HIS A 253 -11.30 0.66 -4.23
CA HIS A 253 -12.39 1.36 -3.54
C HIS A 253 -13.32 0.36 -2.84
N TRP A 254 -13.91 0.72 -1.70
CA TRP A 254 -14.80 -0.14 -0.92
C TRP A 254 -15.99 -0.71 -1.72
N ARG A 255 -16.50 0.01 -2.72
CA ARG A 255 -17.57 -0.47 -3.62
C ARG A 255 -17.18 -1.70 -4.43
N SER A 256 -15.92 -2.04 -4.50
CA SER A 256 -15.43 -3.25 -5.16
C SER A 256 -15.50 -4.49 -4.27
N ASP A 257 -15.80 -4.34 -2.97
CA ASP A 257 -15.99 -5.45 -2.04
C ASP A 257 -17.46 -5.88 -2.05
N PRO A 258 -17.80 -7.08 -2.51
CA PRO A 258 -19.18 -7.54 -2.62
C PRO A 258 -19.92 -7.65 -1.29
N ARG A 259 -19.20 -7.59 -0.15
CA ARG A 259 -19.80 -7.58 1.19
C ARG A 259 -20.30 -6.21 1.62
N LYS A 260 -19.86 -5.15 0.93
CA LYS A 260 -20.11 -3.74 1.28
C LYS A 260 -21.10 -3.11 0.32
N ASP A 261 -22.06 -2.38 0.86
CA ASP A 261 -23.05 -1.62 0.13
C ASP A 261 -23.23 -0.22 0.74
N ASP A 262 -24.18 0.55 0.22
CA ASP A 262 -24.43 1.91 0.71
C ASP A 262 -24.95 1.93 2.17
N GLU A 263 -25.62 0.86 2.64
CA GLU A 263 -26.02 0.73 4.04
C GLU A 263 -24.80 0.50 4.94
N TRP A 264 -23.89 -0.38 4.54
CA TRP A 264 -22.60 -0.57 5.21
C TRP A 264 -21.83 0.76 5.28
N TYR A 265 -21.75 1.48 4.16
CA TYR A 265 -21.03 2.77 4.10
C TYR A 265 -21.62 3.79 5.07
N ARG A 266 -22.94 3.95 5.11
CA ARG A 266 -23.62 4.86 6.03
C ARG A 266 -23.29 4.52 7.49
N LYS A 267 -23.42 3.25 7.87
CA LYS A 267 -23.09 2.77 9.23
C LYS A 267 -21.62 3.02 9.60
N GLU A 268 -20.71 2.82 8.65
CA GLU A 268 -19.28 3.03 8.90
C GLU A 268 -18.95 4.53 9.03
N CYS A 269 -19.60 5.41 8.25
CA CYS A 269 -19.50 6.86 8.41
C CYS A 269 -20.00 7.32 9.78
N GLU A 270 -21.16 6.82 10.22
CA GLU A 270 -21.72 7.12 11.56
C GLU A 270 -20.77 6.66 12.68
N LYS A 271 -20.13 5.50 12.54
CA LYS A 271 -19.19 4.94 13.52
C LYS A 271 -17.87 5.73 13.58
N ILE A 272 -17.36 6.17 12.43
CA ILE A 272 -16.12 6.96 12.35
C ILE A 272 -16.36 8.37 12.90
N ASP A 273 -17.51 8.98 12.65
CA ASP A 273 -17.94 10.32 13.09
C ASP A 273 -16.89 11.43 12.84
N ASN A 274 -16.08 11.26 11.79
CA ASN A 274 -15.08 12.24 11.38
C ASN A 274 -14.96 12.28 9.85
N PRO A 275 -15.40 13.36 9.19
CA PRO A 275 -15.40 13.47 7.73
C PRO A 275 -14.02 13.32 7.09
N ILE A 276 -12.97 13.79 7.78
CA ILE A 276 -11.59 13.70 7.28
C ILE A 276 -11.15 12.24 7.25
N ILE A 277 -11.45 11.48 8.31
CA ILE A 277 -11.12 10.06 8.39
C ILE A 277 -11.95 9.27 7.39
N VAL A 278 -13.23 9.59 7.20
CA VAL A 278 -14.07 8.98 6.14
C VAL A 278 -13.45 9.23 4.77
N ALA A 279 -13.11 10.48 4.45
CA ALA A 279 -12.45 10.85 3.19
C ALA A 279 -11.13 10.08 2.98
N GLN A 280 -10.35 9.91 4.03
CA GLN A 280 -9.06 9.23 4.02
C GLN A 280 -9.22 7.71 3.88
N GLU A 281 -10.03 7.10 4.74
CA GLU A 281 -10.06 5.64 4.92
C GLU A 281 -11.08 4.94 4.02
N LEU A 282 -12.13 5.64 3.58
CA LEU A 282 -13.19 5.07 2.76
C LEU A 282 -13.21 5.63 1.34
N ASP A 283 -13.21 6.95 1.18
CA ASP A 283 -13.53 7.59 -0.10
C ASP A 283 -12.34 7.78 -1.02
N LEU A 284 -11.12 7.52 -0.55
CA LEU A 284 -9.86 7.78 -1.28
C LEU A 284 -9.75 9.25 -1.74
N ASN A 285 -10.27 10.15 -0.93
CA ASN A 285 -10.26 11.58 -1.23
C ASN A 285 -8.99 12.25 -0.67
N TYR A 286 -8.03 12.47 -1.54
CA TYR A 286 -6.76 13.10 -1.18
C TYR A 286 -6.89 14.54 -0.71
N GLN A 287 -7.88 15.27 -1.19
CA GLN A 287 -8.05 16.69 -0.87
C GLN A 287 -8.66 16.89 0.51
N ALA A 288 -9.64 16.07 0.88
CA ALA A 288 -10.33 16.15 2.16
C ALA A 288 -9.68 15.31 3.29
N SER A 289 -8.64 14.52 2.99
CA SER A 289 -8.05 13.53 3.89
C SER A 289 -6.88 14.04 4.74
N ALA A 290 -6.66 15.33 4.85
CA ALA A 290 -5.55 15.87 5.66
C ALA A 290 -6.06 16.60 6.90
N GLU A 291 -5.63 16.14 8.07
CA GLU A 291 -5.89 16.80 9.35
C GLU A 291 -5.11 18.11 9.48
N GLY A 292 -5.72 19.11 10.13
CA GLY A 292 -5.06 20.37 10.47
C GLY A 292 -4.80 21.31 9.27
N ILE A 293 -5.42 21.09 8.13
CA ILE A 293 -5.33 22.00 6.99
C ILE A 293 -6.23 23.22 7.22
N LEU A 294 -5.61 24.37 7.40
CA LEU A 294 -6.32 25.64 7.47
C LEU A 294 -6.92 26.06 6.12
N ILE A 295 -6.19 25.78 5.02
CA ILE A 295 -6.60 26.11 3.65
C ILE A 295 -6.67 24.81 2.85
N PRO A 296 -7.87 24.32 2.47
CA PRO A 296 -8.04 23.12 1.66
C PRO A 296 -7.28 23.21 0.33
N SER A 297 -6.69 22.09 -0.10
CA SER A 297 -5.92 22.03 -1.36
C SER A 297 -6.75 22.41 -2.58
N GLU A 298 -8.06 22.14 -2.56
CA GLU A 298 -9.00 22.53 -3.61
C GLU A 298 -9.10 24.06 -3.75
N TRP A 299 -9.03 24.81 -2.64
CA TRP A 299 -9.01 26.27 -2.68
C TRP A 299 -7.71 26.79 -3.27
N VAL A 300 -6.58 26.15 -2.92
CA VAL A 300 -5.28 26.50 -3.49
C VAL A 300 -5.28 26.23 -5.00
N GLN A 301 -5.77 25.07 -5.44
CA GLN A 301 -5.85 24.72 -6.86
C GLN A 301 -6.82 25.63 -7.62
N ALA A 302 -7.95 26.00 -7.02
CA ALA A 302 -8.88 26.95 -7.61
C ALA A 302 -8.26 28.35 -7.76
N ALA A 303 -7.39 28.73 -6.82
CA ALA A 303 -6.68 30.02 -6.85
C ALA A 303 -5.55 30.07 -7.89
N VAL A 304 -4.95 28.91 -8.26
CA VAL A 304 -3.89 28.85 -9.28
C VAL A 304 -4.45 29.31 -10.62
N ASP A 305 -3.82 30.37 -11.18
CA ASP A 305 -4.21 30.99 -12.45
C ASP A 305 -5.67 31.50 -12.50
N ALA A 306 -6.29 31.69 -11.33
CA ALA A 306 -7.67 32.17 -11.26
C ALA A 306 -7.86 33.54 -11.97
N HIS A 307 -6.88 34.41 -11.87
CA HIS A 307 -6.91 35.72 -12.54
C HIS A 307 -6.98 35.56 -14.07
N ILE A 308 -6.29 34.58 -14.66
CA ILE A 308 -6.34 34.30 -16.11
C ILE A 308 -7.72 33.76 -16.46
N LYS A 309 -8.20 32.75 -15.68
CA LYS A 309 -9.52 32.10 -15.91
C LYS A 309 -10.69 33.08 -15.81
N LEU A 310 -10.57 34.05 -14.93
CA LEU A 310 -11.61 35.07 -14.69
C LEU A 310 -11.42 36.36 -15.50
N GLY A 311 -10.32 36.49 -16.24
CA GLY A 311 -10.01 37.70 -17.02
C GLY A 311 -9.71 38.93 -16.15
N ILE A 312 -9.26 38.73 -14.90
CA ILE A 312 -9.00 39.81 -13.94
C ILE A 312 -7.53 40.23 -14.03
N GLN A 313 -7.26 41.49 -14.27
CA GLN A 313 -5.88 41.99 -14.29
C GLN A 313 -5.43 42.35 -12.87
N PRO A 314 -4.20 41.95 -12.46
CA PRO A 314 -3.63 42.37 -11.20
C PRO A 314 -3.49 43.89 -11.11
N SER A 315 -3.81 44.45 -9.96
CA SER A 315 -3.66 45.90 -9.70
C SER A 315 -3.42 46.14 -8.20
N GLY A 316 -2.76 47.24 -7.86
CA GLY A 316 -2.47 47.58 -6.47
C GLY A 316 -0.97 47.71 -6.19
N GLN A 317 -0.57 47.47 -4.95
CA GLN A 317 0.83 47.54 -4.53
C GLN A 317 1.60 46.25 -4.87
N ARG A 318 2.89 46.41 -5.20
CA ARG A 318 3.85 45.35 -5.26
C ARG A 318 4.47 45.19 -3.87
N LEU A 319 4.51 43.99 -3.38
CA LEU A 319 4.98 43.65 -2.03
C LEU A 319 5.87 42.43 -2.09
N GLY A 320 6.99 42.49 -1.39
CA GLY A 320 7.83 41.31 -1.07
C GLY A 320 7.64 40.92 0.40
N ALA A 321 7.58 39.65 0.69
CA ALA A 321 7.60 39.13 2.04
C ALA A 321 8.64 38.04 2.18
N MET A 322 9.44 38.08 3.25
CA MET A 322 10.51 37.09 3.51
C MET A 322 10.17 36.29 4.75
N ASP A 323 10.38 34.98 4.65
CA ASP A 323 10.41 34.03 5.76
C ASP A 323 11.86 33.56 5.95
N VAL A 324 12.39 33.73 7.16
CA VAL A 324 13.80 33.49 7.49
C VAL A 324 13.94 32.21 8.29
N ALA A 325 14.65 31.24 7.75
CA ALA A 325 14.98 29.96 8.41
C ALA A 325 16.40 29.93 9.00
N ASP A 326 17.20 30.97 8.76
CA ASP A 326 18.59 31.07 9.20
C ASP A 326 19.41 29.81 8.88
N GLU A 327 20.23 29.29 9.81
CA GLU A 327 21.02 28.05 9.66
C GLU A 327 20.20 26.77 9.90
N GLY A 328 18.88 26.88 10.04
CA GLY A 328 17.97 25.77 10.30
C GLY A 328 17.91 24.71 9.20
N ARG A 329 17.06 23.69 9.41
CA ARG A 329 16.78 22.66 8.39
C ARG A 329 15.85 23.15 7.30
N ASP A 330 15.06 24.18 7.60
CA ASP A 330 14.13 24.80 6.70
C ASP A 330 14.86 25.71 5.72
N LYS A 331 14.15 26.15 4.69
CA LYS A 331 14.69 27.09 3.70
C LYS A 331 14.19 28.50 4.00
N ASN A 332 15.01 29.51 3.69
CA ASN A 332 14.53 30.86 3.54
C ASN A 332 13.57 30.92 2.33
N ALA A 333 12.54 31.73 2.39
CA ALA A 333 11.63 31.96 1.28
C ALA A 333 11.32 33.43 1.10
N CYS A 334 11.21 33.86 -0.16
CA CYS A 334 10.72 35.21 -0.52
C CYS A 334 9.52 35.05 -1.45
N SER A 335 8.41 35.64 -1.07
CA SER A 335 7.20 35.73 -1.90
C SER A 335 7.00 37.15 -2.46
N LEU A 336 6.70 37.25 -3.76
CA LEU A 336 6.44 38.48 -4.45
C LEU A 336 4.97 38.56 -4.88
N ARG A 337 4.28 39.63 -4.51
CA ARG A 337 2.85 39.79 -4.73
C ARG A 337 2.55 41.13 -5.45
N TYR A 338 1.71 41.11 -6.49
CA TYR A 338 1.14 42.29 -7.11
C TYR A 338 -0.37 42.32 -6.86
N GLY A 339 -0.81 43.27 -6.01
CA GLY A 339 -2.21 43.33 -5.57
C GLY A 339 -2.66 41.99 -4.93
N PHE A 340 -3.60 41.32 -5.55
CA PHE A 340 -4.09 40.00 -5.11
C PHE A 340 -3.30 38.81 -5.68
N LEU A 341 -2.46 39.04 -6.72
CA LEU A 341 -1.71 37.97 -7.38
C LEU A 341 -0.39 37.70 -6.68
N LEU A 342 -0.20 36.47 -6.17
CA LEU A 342 1.11 35.96 -5.82
C LEU A 342 1.85 35.62 -7.11
N SER A 343 2.87 36.46 -7.46
CA SER A 343 3.54 36.37 -8.74
C SER A 343 4.69 35.37 -8.76
N ASP A 344 5.43 35.28 -7.66
CA ASP A 344 6.57 34.36 -7.53
C ASP A 344 6.84 33.99 -6.08
N VAL A 345 7.43 32.80 -5.86
CA VAL A 345 7.98 32.37 -4.57
C VAL A 345 9.34 31.72 -4.80
N GLN A 346 10.38 32.31 -4.24
CA GLN A 346 11.73 31.78 -4.33
C GLN A 346 12.21 31.23 -2.98
N GLU A 347 12.86 30.08 -3.02
CA GLU A 347 13.41 29.40 -1.86
C GLU A 347 14.93 29.23 -2.00
N TRP A 348 15.64 29.32 -0.87
CA TRP A 348 17.07 28.99 -0.80
C TRP A 348 17.49 28.53 0.59
N SER A 349 18.57 27.76 0.67
CA SER A 349 19.11 27.30 1.95
C SER A 349 19.87 28.43 2.63
N GLY A 350 19.66 28.62 3.94
CA GLY A 350 20.46 29.52 4.79
C GLY A 350 21.79 28.94 5.25
N LYS A 351 22.04 27.63 5.00
CA LYS A 351 23.28 26.98 5.48
C LYS A 351 24.52 27.57 4.82
N GLY A 352 25.43 28.07 5.65
CA GLY A 352 26.71 28.62 5.21
C GLY A 352 26.65 30.02 4.63
N SER A 353 25.51 30.73 4.77
CA SER A 353 25.36 32.13 4.43
C SER A 353 24.91 32.94 5.65
N ASP A 354 25.34 34.18 5.73
CA ASP A 354 24.86 35.12 6.73
C ASP A 354 23.41 35.55 6.39
N ILE A 355 22.64 35.90 7.41
CA ILE A 355 21.31 36.51 7.23
C ILE A 355 21.36 37.75 6.35
N TYR A 356 22.48 38.47 6.38
CA TYR A 356 22.74 39.62 5.52
C TYR A 356 22.70 39.27 4.02
N ASP A 357 23.26 38.12 3.63
CA ASP A 357 23.23 37.62 2.26
C ASP A 357 21.79 37.35 1.80
N SER A 358 20.98 36.85 2.68
CA SER A 358 19.55 36.59 2.43
C SER A 358 18.79 37.94 2.26
N VAL A 359 19.11 38.93 3.08
CA VAL A 359 18.51 40.28 2.97
C VAL A 359 18.88 40.93 1.64
N VAL A 360 20.18 40.90 1.25
CA VAL A 360 20.65 41.44 -0.04
C VAL A 360 19.94 40.76 -1.21
N LYS A 361 19.78 39.43 -1.14
CA LYS A 361 19.05 38.67 -2.15
C LYS A 361 17.59 39.13 -2.29
N VAL A 362 16.89 39.30 -1.16
CA VAL A 362 15.48 39.77 -1.16
C VAL A 362 15.36 41.16 -1.72
N PHE A 363 16.26 42.09 -1.38
CA PHE A 363 16.24 43.42 -1.97
C PHE A 363 16.42 43.34 -3.48
N GLY A 364 17.38 42.55 -4.00
CA GLY A 364 17.53 42.34 -5.43
C GLY A 364 16.27 41.80 -6.11
N LEU A 365 15.60 40.82 -5.48
CA LEU A 365 14.34 40.26 -5.99
C LEU A 365 13.20 41.28 -6.00
N CYS A 366 13.14 42.18 -4.99
CA CYS A 366 12.16 43.25 -4.92
C CYS A 366 12.43 44.33 -5.96
N ASP A 367 13.70 44.69 -6.17
CA ASP A 367 14.11 45.68 -7.19
C ASP A 367 13.77 45.20 -8.61
N ASP A 368 14.04 43.93 -8.91
CA ASP A 368 13.69 43.29 -10.20
C ASP A 368 12.17 43.19 -10.41
N PHE A 369 11.42 43.07 -9.31
CA PHE A 369 9.96 42.99 -9.36
C PHE A 369 9.29 44.36 -9.56
N GLY A 370 9.98 45.44 -9.24
CA GLY A 370 9.58 46.87 -9.45
C GLY A 370 8.71 47.39 -8.34
#